data_9279ec00b4d89f398ccf31c1723d2af0
#
_entry.id   9279ec00b4d89f398ccf31c1723d2af0
#
_cell.length_a   1.000
_cell.length_b   1.000
_cell.length_c   1.000
_cell.angle_alpha   90.00
_cell.angle_beta   90.00
_cell.angle_gamma   90.00
#
_symmetry.space_group_name_H-M   'P 1'
#
loop_
_entity.id
_entity.type
_entity.pdbx_description
1 polymer ?
#
loop_
_entity_poly.entity_id
_entity_poly.type
_entity_poly.pdbx_seq_one_letter_code
_entity_poly.pdbx_strand_id
1 'polypeptide(L)'
;MATPSSSQTKRRRVAVIGIGGAAAGSLAAASRHDVVACVRQPIARLILDAPGGTSAVALRALTDPAQVEAPADWVLLCTKTFQTEATAPWLKRLCAPSSRVAVLQNGIDHVARVAPLVQGATVLPVIVYYNGERLAADRVRLRQGANADFVVPNDDAGRAFAQLIEGTPLRVQLGDDFITLAWRKLLLNAVASPMTSLTLQRQAVLRRPDIKALCMDVLAEAIAVGRAEGAKLSDDDAKRTLDTLYTFAGELGTSMYFDRLAGGKLEIEALNGAIVTAGERHGIATPLNRALLALLRAVSDAAGKA
;
A
#
# COMPACT_ATOMS: atom_id res chain seq x y z
N MET A 1 4.94 -25.73 -39.19
CA MET A 1 4.69 -24.50 -38.36
C MET A 1 3.86 -24.90 -37.18
N ALA A 2 4.46 -25.05 -36.01
CA ALA A 2 3.75 -25.37 -34.77
C ALA A 2 3.17 -24.07 -34.18
N THR A 3 1.86 -24.00 -34.03
CA THR A 3 1.16 -22.93 -33.31
C THR A 3 1.61 -22.94 -31.85
N PRO A 4 1.95 -21.79 -31.24
CA PRO A 4 2.28 -21.75 -29.83
C PRO A 4 1.02 -22.10 -29.02
N SER A 5 1.11 -23.15 -28.22
CA SER A 5 0.14 -23.57 -27.21
C SER A 5 -0.15 -22.36 -26.29
N SER A 6 -1.36 -21.82 -26.36
CA SER A 6 -1.87 -20.89 -25.35
C SER A 6 -1.93 -21.63 -24.02
N SER A 7 -0.95 -21.43 -23.14
CA SER A 7 -1.04 -21.90 -21.77
C SER A 7 -2.25 -21.22 -21.12
N GLN A 8 -3.36 -21.95 -21.02
CA GLN A 8 -4.50 -21.50 -20.21
C GLN A 8 -4.00 -21.30 -18.79
N THR A 9 -3.87 -20.03 -18.38
CA THR A 9 -3.48 -19.68 -17.02
C THR A 9 -4.49 -20.29 -16.06
N LYS A 10 -4.04 -21.22 -15.21
CA LYS A 10 -4.91 -21.92 -14.26
C LYS A 10 -5.70 -20.91 -13.42
N ARG A 11 -7.02 -21.00 -13.45
CA ARG A 11 -7.91 -20.13 -12.67
C ARG A 11 -7.61 -20.32 -11.18
N ARG A 12 -7.30 -19.23 -10.47
CA ARG A 12 -6.97 -19.19 -9.04
C ARG A 12 -8.16 -18.71 -8.23
N ARG A 13 -8.28 -19.16 -6.98
CA ARG A 13 -9.18 -18.57 -6.01
C ARG A 13 -8.48 -17.39 -5.34
N VAL A 14 -9.04 -16.20 -5.49
CA VAL A 14 -8.48 -14.94 -4.99
C VAL A 14 -9.47 -14.28 -4.05
N ALA A 15 -9.04 -13.96 -2.83
CA ALA A 15 -9.82 -13.16 -1.90
C ALA A 15 -9.20 -11.76 -1.77
N VAL A 16 -10.03 -10.72 -1.81
CA VAL A 16 -9.60 -9.34 -1.61
C VAL A 16 -10.22 -8.83 -0.31
N ILE A 17 -9.39 -8.51 0.69
CA ILE A 17 -9.86 -7.96 1.96
C ILE A 17 -9.73 -6.43 1.93
N GLY A 18 -10.88 -5.75 1.98
CA GLY A 18 -11.00 -4.31 1.90
C GLY A 18 -11.09 -3.82 0.45
N ILE A 19 -12.02 -2.90 0.21
CA ILE A 19 -12.23 -2.25 -1.10
C ILE A 19 -11.81 -0.78 -1.00
N GLY A 20 -10.60 -0.53 -0.54
CA GLY A 20 -9.96 0.78 -0.61
C GLY A 20 -9.38 1.06 -1.99
N GLY A 21 -8.73 2.21 -2.15
CA GLY A 21 -8.07 2.57 -3.40
C GLY A 21 -7.09 1.49 -3.92
N ALA A 22 -6.37 0.81 -3.02
CA ALA A 22 -5.46 -0.28 -3.36
C ALA A 22 -6.18 -1.53 -3.93
N ALA A 23 -7.43 -1.79 -3.54
CA ALA A 23 -8.16 -2.97 -3.99
C ALA A 23 -8.69 -2.85 -5.42
N ALA A 24 -8.97 -1.64 -5.87
CA ALA A 24 -9.65 -1.40 -7.15
C ALA A 24 -8.84 -1.93 -8.34
N GLY A 25 -7.53 -1.64 -8.37
CA GLY A 25 -6.64 -2.20 -9.39
C GLY A 25 -6.51 -3.71 -9.28
N SER A 26 -6.41 -4.21 -8.05
CA SER A 26 -6.28 -5.65 -7.78
C SER A 26 -7.52 -6.45 -8.16
N LEU A 27 -8.72 -5.88 -7.98
CA LEU A 27 -9.98 -6.52 -8.39
C LEU A 27 -10.14 -6.59 -9.91
N ALA A 28 -9.76 -5.51 -10.62
CA ALA A 28 -9.73 -5.54 -12.08
C ALA A 28 -8.76 -6.60 -12.62
N ALA A 29 -7.59 -6.71 -11.97
CA ALA A 29 -6.59 -7.71 -12.28
C ALA A 29 -7.09 -9.14 -12.02
N ALA A 30 -7.83 -9.32 -10.95
CA ALA A 30 -8.31 -10.61 -10.51
C ALA A 30 -9.54 -11.11 -11.26
N SER A 31 -10.20 -10.31 -12.13
CA SER A 31 -11.43 -10.68 -12.86
C SER A 31 -11.30 -11.93 -13.73
N ARG A 32 -10.07 -12.37 -14.07
CA ARG A 32 -9.75 -13.60 -14.79
C ARG A 32 -9.71 -14.82 -13.86
N HIS A 33 -9.82 -14.63 -12.58
CA HIS A 33 -9.76 -15.64 -11.54
C HIS A 33 -11.14 -15.79 -10.85
N ASP A 34 -11.24 -16.70 -9.90
CA ASP A 34 -12.41 -16.80 -9.01
C ASP A 34 -12.22 -15.84 -7.84
N VAL A 35 -12.85 -14.65 -7.92
CA VAL A 35 -12.60 -13.55 -6.98
C VAL A 35 -13.74 -13.39 -6.02
N VAL A 36 -13.43 -13.31 -4.72
CA VAL A 36 -14.35 -12.89 -3.67
C VAL A 36 -13.83 -11.60 -3.01
N ALA A 37 -14.75 -10.68 -2.70
CA ALA A 37 -14.45 -9.44 -2.01
C ALA A 37 -14.97 -9.53 -0.57
N CYS A 38 -14.05 -9.48 0.42
CA CYS A 38 -14.38 -9.46 1.84
C CYS A 38 -14.61 -8.00 2.28
N VAL A 39 -15.85 -7.66 2.59
CA VAL A 39 -16.32 -6.28 2.76
C VAL A 39 -17.21 -6.15 3.98
N ARG A 40 -17.36 -4.92 4.51
CA ARG A 40 -18.25 -4.65 5.63
C ARG A 40 -19.72 -4.48 5.22
N GLN A 41 -19.95 -4.02 4.01
CA GLN A 41 -21.29 -3.84 3.44
C GLN A 41 -21.33 -4.49 2.06
N PRO A 42 -22.44 -5.16 1.69
CA PRO A 42 -22.52 -5.85 0.40
C PRO A 42 -22.45 -4.84 -0.74
N ILE A 43 -21.64 -5.18 -1.75
CA ILE A 43 -21.61 -4.47 -3.04
C ILE A 43 -21.67 -5.51 -4.15
N ALA A 44 -22.45 -5.24 -5.18
CA ALA A 44 -22.63 -6.17 -6.31
C ALA A 44 -21.59 -5.97 -7.41
N ARG A 45 -21.01 -4.79 -7.50
CA ARG A 45 -20.05 -4.42 -8.54
C ARG A 45 -19.08 -3.35 -8.03
N LEU A 46 -17.92 -3.24 -8.68
CA LEU A 46 -17.02 -2.11 -8.54
C LEU A 46 -16.85 -1.44 -9.90
N ILE A 47 -17.04 -0.13 -9.94
CA ILE A 47 -16.80 0.71 -11.12
C ILE A 47 -15.38 1.26 -11.02
N LEU A 48 -14.59 1.04 -12.06
CA LEU A 48 -13.22 1.49 -12.17
C LEU A 48 -13.09 2.54 -13.27
N ASP A 49 -12.71 3.75 -12.87
CA ASP A 49 -12.28 4.80 -13.81
C ASP A 49 -10.76 4.73 -13.92
N ALA A 50 -10.25 4.22 -15.02
CA ALA A 50 -8.82 4.14 -15.32
C ALA A 50 -8.48 4.99 -16.56
N PRO A 51 -7.21 5.31 -16.84
CA PRO A 51 -6.81 6.07 -18.03
C PRO A 51 -7.30 5.48 -19.35
N GLY A 52 -7.51 4.17 -19.40
CA GLY A 52 -8.04 3.44 -20.58
C GLY A 52 -9.57 3.42 -20.70
N GLY A 53 -10.30 4.06 -19.78
CA GLY A 53 -11.77 4.09 -19.77
C GLY A 53 -12.38 3.58 -18.48
N THR A 54 -13.72 3.59 -18.44
CA THR A 54 -14.50 3.09 -17.29
C THR A 54 -14.88 1.62 -17.52
N SER A 55 -14.64 0.79 -16.52
CA SER A 55 -15.06 -0.62 -16.52
C SER A 55 -15.85 -0.94 -15.24
N ALA A 56 -16.72 -1.96 -15.32
CA ALA A 56 -17.45 -2.47 -14.17
C ALA A 56 -17.07 -3.93 -13.95
N VAL A 57 -16.68 -4.27 -12.74
CA VAL A 57 -16.34 -5.63 -12.32
C VAL A 57 -17.44 -6.12 -11.39
N ALA A 58 -18.14 -7.21 -11.77
CA ALA A 58 -19.09 -7.87 -10.89
C ALA A 58 -18.34 -8.53 -9.72
N LEU A 59 -18.85 -8.39 -8.51
CA LEU A 59 -18.21 -8.90 -7.30
C LEU A 59 -19.09 -9.90 -6.58
N ARG A 60 -18.49 -11.03 -6.20
CA ARG A 60 -19.03 -11.89 -5.15
C ARG A 60 -18.56 -11.31 -3.81
N ALA A 61 -19.43 -10.60 -3.11
CA ALA A 61 -19.12 -9.99 -1.83
C ALA A 61 -19.44 -10.94 -0.67
N LEU A 62 -18.52 -11.08 0.26
CA LEU A 62 -18.70 -11.76 1.55
C LEU A 62 -18.65 -10.68 2.65
N THR A 63 -19.61 -10.69 3.56
CA THR A 63 -19.70 -9.73 4.67
C THR A 63 -19.41 -10.34 6.03
N ASP A 64 -19.33 -11.68 6.09
CA ASP A 64 -19.01 -12.44 7.29
C ASP A 64 -17.94 -13.50 6.97
N PRO A 65 -16.87 -13.62 7.76
CA PRO A 65 -15.87 -14.69 7.61
C PRO A 65 -16.45 -16.10 7.60
N ALA A 66 -17.60 -16.33 8.24
CA ALA A 66 -18.28 -17.62 8.23
C ALA A 66 -18.77 -18.06 6.82
N GLN A 67 -18.92 -17.12 5.90
CA GLN A 67 -19.29 -17.36 4.50
C GLN A 67 -18.14 -17.91 3.64
N VAL A 68 -16.92 -17.98 4.18
CA VAL A 68 -15.76 -18.53 3.47
C VAL A 68 -15.86 -20.06 3.45
N GLU A 69 -16.09 -20.61 2.28
CA GLU A 69 -16.30 -22.05 2.04
C GLU A 69 -14.99 -22.84 1.99
N ALA A 70 -13.91 -22.23 1.51
CA ALA A 70 -12.60 -22.85 1.43
C ALA A 70 -11.46 -21.81 1.33
N PRO A 71 -10.22 -22.17 1.71
CA PRO A 71 -9.07 -21.27 1.59
C PRO A 71 -8.84 -20.76 0.16
N ALA A 72 -8.25 -19.58 0.06
CA ALA A 72 -7.87 -18.97 -1.20
C ALA A 72 -6.42 -19.34 -1.59
N ASP A 73 -6.12 -19.40 -2.89
CA ASP A 73 -4.73 -19.48 -3.38
C ASP A 73 -3.99 -18.17 -3.07
N TRP A 74 -4.72 -17.04 -3.22
CA TRP A 74 -4.21 -15.70 -2.95
C TRP A 74 -5.17 -14.89 -2.10
N VAL A 75 -4.63 -14.20 -1.11
CA VAL A 75 -5.33 -13.16 -0.35
C VAL A 75 -4.64 -11.83 -0.63
N LEU A 76 -5.39 -10.86 -1.15
CA LEU A 76 -4.92 -9.50 -1.37
C LEU A 76 -5.40 -8.63 -0.21
N LEU A 77 -4.49 -8.26 0.70
CA LEU A 77 -4.80 -7.46 1.88
C LEU A 77 -4.68 -5.98 1.53
N CYS A 78 -5.81 -5.32 1.36
CA CYS A 78 -5.93 -3.95 0.86
C CYS A 78 -6.55 -2.96 1.88
N THR A 79 -6.68 -3.37 3.13
CA THR A 79 -7.16 -2.48 4.20
C THR A 79 -6.11 -1.46 4.59
N LYS A 80 -6.53 -0.40 5.31
CA LYS A 80 -5.59 0.48 5.98
C LYS A 80 -4.79 -0.29 7.03
N THR A 81 -3.54 0.10 7.29
CA THR A 81 -2.63 -0.61 8.19
C THR A 81 -3.18 -0.80 9.60
N PHE A 82 -3.85 0.22 10.14
CA PHE A 82 -4.49 0.17 11.46
C PHE A 82 -5.73 -0.76 11.53
N GLN A 83 -6.16 -1.32 10.40
CA GLN A 83 -7.26 -2.30 10.32
C GLN A 83 -6.76 -3.74 10.20
N THR A 84 -5.44 -3.96 10.12
CA THR A 84 -4.88 -5.28 9.83
C THR A 84 -5.30 -6.33 10.86
N GLU A 85 -5.22 -6.03 12.15
CA GLU A 85 -5.63 -6.95 13.22
C GLU A 85 -7.11 -7.33 13.12
N ALA A 86 -7.97 -6.39 12.77
CA ALA A 86 -9.41 -6.64 12.59
C ALA A 86 -9.70 -7.59 11.40
N THR A 87 -8.73 -7.85 10.53
CA THR A 87 -8.86 -8.83 9.45
C THR A 87 -8.54 -10.26 9.87
N ALA A 88 -8.04 -10.50 11.08
CA ALA A 88 -7.64 -11.82 11.57
C ALA A 88 -8.74 -12.89 11.40
N PRO A 89 -10.04 -12.65 11.65
CA PRO A 89 -11.09 -13.64 11.41
C PRO A 89 -11.20 -14.06 9.94
N TRP A 90 -10.99 -13.12 9.00
CA TRP A 90 -10.95 -13.40 7.57
C TRP A 90 -9.71 -14.22 7.19
N LEU A 91 -8.54 -13.77 7.64
CA LEU A 91 -7.26 -14.43 7.36
C LEU A 91 -7.25 -15.87 7.88
N LYS A 92 -7.82 -16.11 9.06
CA LYS A 92 -7.95 -17.45 9.64
C LYS A 92 -8.77 -18.41 8.75
N ARG A 93 -9.77 -17.92 8.02
CA ARG A 93 -10.62 -18.73 7.14
C ARG A 93 -10.07 -18.85 5.72
N LEU A 94 -9.43 -17.78 5.23
CA LEU A 94 -8.95 -17.68 3.86
C LEU A 94 -7.57 -18.29 3.65
N CYS A 95 -6.75 -18.42 4.71
CA CYS A 95 -5.38 -18.89 4.57
C CYS A 95 -5.25 -20.38 4.96
N ALA A 96 -4.51 -21.10 4.14
CA ALA A 96 -3.90 -22.39 4.42
C ALA A 96 -2.39 -22.27 4.25
N PRO A 97 -1.55 -23.24 4.66
CA PRO A 97 -0.09 -23.20 4.45
C PRO A 97 0.32 -23.01 2.99
N SER A 98 -0.51 -23.44 2.04
CA SER A 98 -0.29 -23.26 0.60
C SER A 98 -0.74 -21.89 0.06
N SER A 99 -1.43 -21.08 0.85
CA SER A 99 -1.91 -19.75 0.47
C SER A 99 -0.78 -18.73 0.43
N ARG A 100 -0.96 -17.68 -0.37
CA ARG A 100 -0.09 -16.50 -0.40
C ARG A 100 -0.90 -15.26 -0.06
N VAL A 101 -0.36 -14.43 0.83
CA VAL A 101 -0.99 -13.18 1.25
C VAL A 101 -0.17 -12.01 0.73
N ALA A 102 -0.64 -11.34 -0.32
CA ALA A 102 -0.02 -10.12 -0.83
C ALA A 102 -0.53 -8.93 0.01
N VAL A 103 0.39 -8.25 0.69
CA VAL A 103 0.09 -7.12 1.57
C VAL A 103 0.24 -5.81 0.80
N LEU A 104 -0.89 -5.27 0.31
CA LEU A 104 -0.96 -4.06 -0.49
C LEU A 104 -1.23 -2.84 0.41
N GLN A 105 -0.40 -2.66 1.41
CA GLN A 105 -0.52 -1.59 2.41
C GLN A 105 0.74 -0.72 2.40
N ASN A 106 0.65 0.49 2.95
CA ASN A 106 1.83 1.33 3.20
C ASN A 106 2.73 0.74 4.31
N GLY A 107 3.98 1.22 4.36
CA GLY A 107 4.95 0.82 5.39
C GLY A 107 5.99 -0.15 4.89
N ILE A 108 6.79 -0.67 5.81
CA ILE A 108 7.91 -1.59 5.57
C ILE A 108 7.84 -2.87 6.42
N ASP A 109 6.94 -2.92 7.39
CA ASP A 109 6.79 -3.98 8.39
C ASP A 109 5.75 -5.05 8.00
N HIS A 110 5.43 -5.16 6.70
CA HIS A 110 4.36 -6.02 6.17
C HIS A 110 4.42 -7.46 6.71
N VAL A 111 5.61 -8.08 6.65
CA VAL A 111 5.78 -9.47 7.09
C VAL A 111 5.59 -9.59 8.59
N ALA A 112 6.23 -8.73 9.38
CA ALA A 112 6.15 -8.75 10.85
C ALA A 112 4.70 -8.53 11.33
N ARG A 113 3.94 -7.66 10.66
CA ARG A 113 2.56 -7.34 11.00
C ARG A 113 1.56 -8.45 10.63
N VAL A 114 1.78 -9.15 9.52
CA VAL A 114 0.78 -10.07 8.95
C VAL A 114 1.09 -11.54 9.22
N ALA A 115 2.37 -11.95 9.30
CA ALA A 115 2.74 -13.35 9.51
C ALA A 115 2.08 -14.00 10.75
N PRO A 116 1.93 -13.31 11.90
CA PRO A 116 1.24 -13.89 13.06
C PRO A 116 -0.24 -14.23 12.82
N LEU A 117 -0.86 -13.66 11.80
CA LEU A 117 -2.30 -13.78 11.53
C LEU A 117 -2.65 -14.86 10.49
N VAL A 118 -1.66 -15.46 9.78
CA VAL A 118 -1.91 -16.23 8.56
C VAL A 118 -1.55 -17.71 8.62
N GLN A 119 -1.33 -18.27 9.81
CA GLN A 119 -1.20 -19.72 10.04
C GLN A 119 -0.21 -20.43 9.09
N GLY A 120 0.96 -19.84 8.83
CA GLY A 120 2.00 -20.45 7.99
C GLY A 120 1.86 -20.17 6.48
N ALA A 121 0.88 -19.39 6.05
CA ALA A 121 0.81 -18.90 4.67
C ALA A 121 1.98 -17.96 4.36
N THR A 122 2.43 -17.94 3.09
CA THR A 122 3.50 -17.04 2.64
C THR A 122 3.00 -15.60 2.60
N VAL A 123 3.67 -14.71 3.33
CA VAL A 123 3.39 -13.25 3.28
C VAL A 123 4.30 -12.61 2.25
N LEU A 124 3.71 -11.99 1.22
CA LEU A 124 4.40 -11.23 0.19
C LEU A 124 4.23 -9.73 0.45
N PRO A 125 5.29 -9.00 0.78
CA PRO A 125 5.23 -7.55 0.86
C PRO A 125 5.13 -6.94 -0.55
N VAL A 126 4.24 -5.95 -0.73
CA VAL A 126 4.02 -5.29 -2.02
C VAL A 126 4.13 -3.78 -1.85
N ILE A 127 5.05 -3.16 -2.60
CA ILE A 127 5.09 -1.70 -2.70
C ILE A 127 4.06 -1.28 -3.75
N VAL A 128 3.12 -0.42 -3.35
CA VAL A 128 2.06 0.09 -4.22
C VAL A 128 2.40 1.52 -4.65
N TYR A 129 2.48 1.75 -5.96
CA TYR A 129 2.75 3.07 -6.55
C TYR A 129 1.55 3.71 -7.23
N TYR A 130 0.51 2.94 -7.55
CA TYR A 130 -0.71 3.54 -8.05
C TYR A 130 -1.52 4.21 -6.94
N ASN A 131 -2.35 5.16 -7.29
CA ASN A 131 -3.27 5.81 -6.38
C ASN A 131 -4.71 5.45 -6.77
N GLY A 132 -5.49 4.98 -5.81
CA GLY A 132 -6.92 4.72 -5.96
C GLY A 132 -7.72 5.73 -5.13
N GLU A 133 -8.40 6.63 -5.82
CA GLU A 133 -9.29 7.61 -5.21
C GLU A 133 -10.72 7.06 -5.16
N ARG A 134 -11.27 6.90 -3.96
CA ARG A 134 -12.66 6.44 -3.80
C ARG A 134 -13.63 7.58 -4.08
N LEU A 135 -14.40 7.46 -5.15
CA LEU A 135 -15.40 8.46 -5.57
C LEU A 135 -16.78 8.18 -4.99
N ALA A 136 -17.13 6.90 -4.81
CA ALA A 136 -18.38 6.44 -4.21
C ALA A 136 -18.17 5.07 -3.54
N ALA A 137 -19.19 4.52 -2.92
CA ALA A 137 -19.11 3.20 -2.25
C ALA A 137 -18.66 2.09 -3.20
N ASP A 138 -19.08 2.15 -4.46
CA ASP A 138 -18.82 1.20 -5.53
C ASP A 138 -17.98 1.76 -6.70
N ARG A 139 -17.36 2.95 -6.54
CA ARG A 139 -16.60 3.60 -7.62
C ARG A 139 -15.24 4.10 -7.16
N VAL A 140 -14.22 3.73 -7.90
CA VAL A 140 -12.83 4.13 -7.64
C VAL A 140 -12.20 4.65 -8.93
N ARG A 141 -11.49 5.77 -8.81
CA ARG A 141 -10.60 6.28 -9.87
C ARG A 141 -9.20 5.77 -9.64
N LEU A 142 -8.66 5.07 -10.64
CA LEU A 142 -7.30 4.54 -10.64
C LEU A 142 -6.36 5.50 -11.37
N ARG A 143 -5.28 5.89 -10.71
CA ARG A 143 -4.17 6.63 -11.31
C ARG A 143 -2.93 5.75 -11.22
N GLN A 144 -2.43 5.31 -12.38
CA GLN A 144 -1.27 4.44 -12.46
C GLN A 144 0.01 5.13 -11.98
N GLY A 145 0.94 4.36 -11.45
CA GLY A 145 2.29 4.83 -11.14
C GLY A 145 3.07 5.18 -12.42
N ALA A 146 4.14 5.97 -12.28
CA ALA A 146 4.93 6.39 -13.46
C ALA A 146 5.60 5.18 -14.16
N ASN A 147 6.34 4.36 -13.41
CA ASN A 147 7.15 3.26 -13.96
C ASN A 147 6.53 1.88 -13.69
N ALA A 148 5.99 1.66 -12.51
CA ALA A 148 5.33 0.44 -12.08
C ALA A 148 4.13 0.78 -11.21
N ASP A 149 3.19 -0.14 -11.13
CA ASP A 149 2.03 -0.04 -10.23
C ASP A 149 2.28 -0.83 -8.95
N PHE A 150 2.99 -1.96 -9.08
CA PHE A 150 3.47 -2.78 -7.97
C PHE A 150 4.97 -3.05 -8.09
N VAL A 151 5.66 -3.10 -6.95
CA VAL A 151 7.00 -3.68 -6.85
C VAL A 151 6.96 -4.78 -5.79
N VAL A 152 7.49 -5.94 -6.11
CA VAL A 152 7.56 -7.12 -5.25
C VAL A 152 8.99 -7.69 -5.23
N PRO A 153 9.40 -8.46 -4.22
CA PRO A 153 10.68 -9.15 -4.22
C PRO A 153 10.84 -10.05 -5.45
N ASN A 154 12.06 -10.15 -5.98
CA ASN A 154 12.38 -11.09 -7.06
C ASN A 154 12.62 -12.50 -6.51
N ASP A 155 11.59 -13.08 -5.94
CA ASP A 155 11.55 -14.45 -5.44
C ASP A 155 10.38 -15.24 -6.04
N ASP A 156 10.16 -16.46 -5.59
CA ASP A 156 9.09 -17.32 -6.12
C ASP A 156 7.69 -16.74 -5.86
N ALA A 157 7.50 -16.08 -4.71
CA ALA A 157 6.21 -15.47 -4.37
C ALA A 157 5.95 -14.22 -5.23
N GLY A 158 6.98 -13.37 -5.43
CA GLY A 158 6.90 -12.18 -6.28
C GLY A 158 6.68 -12.54 -7.75
N ARG A 159 7.38 -13.54 -8.28
CA ARG A 159 7.15 -14.04 -9.64
C ARG A 159 5.74 -14.61 -9.82
N ALA A 160 5.25 -15.36 -8.84
CA ALA A 160 3.88 -15.88 -8.85
C ALA A 160 2.81 -14.76 -8.76
N PHE A 161 3.11 -13.66 -8.06
CA PHE A 161 2.25 -12.48 -8.03
C PHE A 161 2.25 -11.76 -9.39
N ALA A 162 3.41 -11.62 -10.04
CA ALA A 162 3.48 -11.06 -11.40
C ALA A 162 2.63 -11.85 -12.39
N GLN A 163 2.66 -13.20 -12.32
CA GLN A 163 1.80 -14.07 -13.12
C GLN A 163 0.31 -13.91 -12.79
N LEU A 164 -0.04 -13.69 -11.51
CA LEU A 164 -1.42 -13.45 -11.09
C LEU A 164 -1.99 -12.18 -11.75
N ILE A 165 -1.17 -11.14 -11.88
CA ILE A 165 -1.53 -9.82 -12.42
C ILE A 165 -1.37 -9.75 -13.95
N GLU A 166 -0.72 -10.73 -14.57
CA GLU A 166 -0.44 -10.74 -16.02
C GLU A 166 -1.72 -10.58 -16.86
N GLY A 167 -1.62 -9.83 -17.97
CA GLY A 167 -2.73 -9.56 -18.88
C GLY A 167 -3.76 -8.55 -18.36
N THR A 168 -3.40 -7.80 -17.31
CA THR A 168 -4.15 -6.64 -16.81
C THR A 168 -3.41 -5.35 -17.19
N PRO A 169 -4.01 -4.17 -17.09
CA PRO A 169 -3.30 -2.91 -17.32
C PRO A 169 -2.28 -2.57 -16.22
N LEU A 170 -2.20 -3.35 -15.14
CA LEU A 170 -1.28 -3.08 -14.02
C LEU A 170 0.09 -3.69 -14.29
N ARG A 171 1.14 -2.93 -13.96
CA ARG A 171 2.54 -3.29 -14.18
C ARG A 171 3.18 -3.74 -12.89
N VAL A 172 3.77 -4.94 -12.89
CA VAL A 172 4.53 -5.49 -11.77
C VAL A 172 6.01 -5.46 -12.11
N GLN A 173 6.81 -4.89 -11.21
CA GLN A 173 8.27 -4.91 -11.25
C GLN A 173 8.79 -5.87 -10.18
N LEU A 174 9.70 -6.75 -10.56
CA LEU A 174 10.48 -7.57 -9.62
C LEU A 174 11.70 -6.77 -9.16
N GLY A 175 11.92 -6.69 -7.86
CA GLY A 175 13.01 -5.95 -7.24
C GLY A 175 14.02 -6.88 -6.58
N ASP A 176 15.29 -6.87 -7.04
CA ASP A 176 16.36 -7.68 -6.46
C ASP A 176 16.79 -7.15 -5.08
N ASP A 177 16.70 -5.84 -4.87
CA ASP A 177 16.97 -5.18 -3.59
C ASP A 177 15.67 -4.53 -3.06
N PHE A 178 14.73 -5.40 -2.69
CA PHE A 178 13.39 -4.98 -2.27
C PHE A 178 13.43 -4.07 -1.03
N ILE A 179 14.34 -4.32 -0.08
CA ILE A 179 14.48 -3.51 1.14
C ILE A 179 14.79 -2.07 0.77
N THR A 180 15.76 -1.82 -0.09
CA THR A 180 16.10 -0.47 -0.54
C THR A 180 14.94 0.20 -1.27
N LEU A 181 14.21 -0.54 -2.11
CA LEU A 181 13.04 -0.01 -2.82
C LEU A 181 11.90 0.36 -1.86
N ALA A 182 11.66 -0.47 -0.86
CA ALA A 182 10.65 -0.21 0.18
C ALA A 182 11.00 1.03 1.01
N TRP A 183 12.26 1.17 1.42
CA TRP A 183 12.74 2.35 2.13
C TRP A 183 12.65 3.62 1.28
N ARG A 184 13.03 3.58 0.00
CA ARG A 184 12.85 4.73 -0.91
C ARG A 184 11.40 5.16 -1.03
N LYS A 185 10.47 4.19 -1.07
CA LYS A 185 9.03 4.52 -1.03
C LYS A 185 8.61 5.12 0.31
N LEU A 186 9.15 4.61 1.42
CA LEU A 186 8.88 5.17 2.75
C LEU A 186 9.41 6.61 2.87
N LEU A 187 10.60 6.93 2.34
CA LEU A 187 11.14 8.29 2.32
C LEU A 187 10.17 9.30 1.68
N LEU A 188 9.56 8.95 0.52
CA LEU A 188 8.54 9.80 -0.13
C LEU A 188 7.36 10.06 0.82
N ASN A 189 6.86 9.02 1.47
CA ASN A 189 5.71 9.11 2.36
C ASN A 189 6.05 9.83 3.68
N ALA A 190 7.25 9.66 4.21
CA ALA A 190 7.69 10.22 5.49
C ALA A 190 7.70 11.76 5.51
N VAL A 191 7.78 12.40 4.35
CA VAL A 191 7.72 13.86 4.24
C VAL A 191 6.44 14.35 3.57
N ALA A 192 6.02 13.74 2.46
CA ALA A 192 4.84 14.23 1.74
C ALA A 192 3.55 14.07 2.56
N SER A 193 3.37 12.93 3.22
CA SER A 193 2.15 12.66 3.98
C SER A 193 2.00 13.56 5.21
N PRO A 194 3.00 13.71 6.11
CA PRO A 194 2.88 14.61 7.24
C PRO A 194 2.72 16.08 6.83
N MET A 195 3.54 16.58 5.89
CA MET A 195 3.48 17.98 5.50
C MET A 195 2.11 18.36 4.93
N THR A 196 1.57 17.55 4.01
CA THR A 196 0.26 17.84 3.41
C THR A 196 -0.87 17.66 4.40
N SER A 197 -0.79 16.68 5.31
CA SER A 197 -1.85 16.42 6.30
C SER A 197 -1.86 17.43 7.43
N LEU A 198 -0.71 17.83 7.97
CA LEU A 198 -0.64 18.80 9.05
C LEU A 198 -1.05 20.20 8.61
N THR A 199 -0.61 20.61 7.42
CA THR A 199 -0.89 21.95 6.89
C THR A 199 -2.25 22.06 6.18
N LEU A 200 -2.91 20.92 5.87
CA LEU A 200 -4.07 20.86 4.98
C LEU A 200 -3.82 21.50 3.61
N GLN A 201 -2.58 21.47 3.15
CA GLN A 201 -2.18 21.96 1.85
C GLN A 201 -1.79 20.79 0.93
N ARG A 202 -1.91 21.02 -0.37
CA ARG A 202 -1.52 20.06 -1.40
C ARG A 202 0.00 20.06 -1.59
N GLN A 203 0.54 19.22 -2.46
CA GLN A 203 1.98 18.99 -2.60
C GLN A 203 2.81 20.25 -2.92
N ALA A 204 2.18 21.34 -3.40
CA ALA A 204 2.85 22.63 -3.58
C ALA A 204 3.54 23.13 -2.29
N VAL A 205 3.04 22.77 -1.10
CA VAL A 205 3.64 23.15 0.19
C VAL A 205 5.08 22.67 0.33
N LEU A 206 5.42 21.53 -0.26
CA LEU A 206 6.78 20.96 -0.22
C LEU A 206 7.85 21.83 -0.92
N ARG A 207 7.41 22.78 -1.77
CA ARG A 207 8.32 23.70 -2.49
C ARG A 207 8.69 24.94 -1.68
N ARG A 208 8.05 25.18 -0.54
CA ARG A 208 8.41 26.28 0.36
C ARG A 208 9.80 26.05 0.91
N PRO A 209 10.68 27.08 0.96
CA PRO A 209 12.08 26.92 1.43
C PRO A 209 12.19 26.36 2.85
N ASP A 210 11.35 26.83 3.79
CA ASP A 210 11.29 26.38 5.18
C ASP A 210 10.83 24.92 5.30
N ILE A 211 9.80 24.53 4.55
CA ILE A 211 9.32 23.13 4.52
C ILE A 211 10.34 22.21 3.83
N LYS A 212 10.99 22.69 2.76
CA LYS A 212 12.06 21.93 2.10
C LYS A 212 13.20 21.61 3.08
N ALA A 213 13.65 22.61 3.86
CA ALA A 213 14.71 22.42 4.87
C ALA A 213 14.28 21.38 5.91
N LEU A 214 13.08 21.51 6.49
CA LEU A 214 12.51 20.52 7.41
C LEU A 214 12.44 19.11 6.78
N CYS A 215 12.01 18.99 5.54
CA CYS A 215 11.95 17.70 4.85
C CYS A 215 13.34 17.07 4.70
N MET A 216 14.39 17.86 4.41
CA MET A 216 15.75 17.34 4.31
C MET A 216 16.23 16.77 5.65
N ASP A 217 15.94 17.44 6.77
CA ASP A 217 16.32 16.97 8.10
C ASP A 217 15.54 15.71 8.51
N VAL A 218 14.23 15.65 8.24
CA VAL A 218 13.39 14.44 8.46
C VAL A 218 13.91 13.26 7.65
N LEU A 219 14.32 13.51 6.39
CA LEU A 219 14.86 12.48 5.51
C LEU A 219 16.24 12.00 5.97
N ALA A 220 17.08 12.87 6.50
CA ALA A 220 18.38 12.48 7.04
C ALA A 220 18.25 11.46 8.18
N GLU A 221 17.31 11.69 9.12
CA GLU A 221 16.99 10.71 10.17
C GLU A 221 16.52 9.38 9.57
N ALA A 222 15.56 9.43 8.63
CA ALA A 222 14.98 8.23 8.01
C ALA A 222 16.02 7.44 7.20
N ILE A 223 16.97 8.10 6.53
CA ILE A 223 18.07 7.48 5.79
C ILE A 223 19.03 6.77 6.74
N ALA A 224 19.38 7.39 7.86
CA ALA A 224 20.25 6.78 8.88
C ALA A 224 19.62 5.48 9.41
N VAL A 225 18.34 5.50 9.73
CA VAL A 225 17.59 4.32 10.17
C VAL A 225 17.51 3.27 9.06
N GLY A 226 17.18 3.68 7.83
CA GLY A 226 17.07 2.77 6.69
C GLY A 226 18.36 2.01 6.38
N ARG A 227 19.51 2.67 6.53
CA ARG A 227 20.84 2.03 6.43
C ARG A 227 21.05 0.96 7.49
N ALA A 228 20.67 1.25 8.73
CA ALA A 228 20.75 0.28 9.84
C ALA A 228 19.80 -0.93 9.62
N GLU A 229 18.69 -0.74 8.93
CA GLU A 229 17.77 -1.81 8.49
C GLU A 229 18.26 -2.56 7.23
N GLY A 230 19.45 -2.23 6.70
CA GLY A 230 20.06 -2.91 5.55
C GLY A 230 19.70 -2.32 4.18
N ALA A 231 19.01 -1.20 4.10
CA ALA A 231 18.74 -0.50 2.85
C ALA A 231 20.02 0.22 2.33
N LYS A 232 20.30 0.08 1.04
CA LYS A 232 21.45 0.75 0.38
C LYS A 232 21.08 2.19 0.00
N LEU A 233 20.88 3.01 1.03
CA LEU A 233 20.59 4.44 0.88
C LEU A 233 21.88 5.26 0.95
N SER A 234 21.94 6.35 0.18
CA SER A 234 23.01 7.35 0.22
C SER A 234 22.47 8.69 0.74
N ASP A 235 23.35 9.64 1.05
CA ASP A 235 22.93 10.99 1.46
C ASP A 235 22.18 11.71 0.35
N ASP A 236 22.49 11.38 -0.92
CA ASP A 236 21.75 11.89 -2.08
C ASP A 236 20.28 11.42 -2.14
N ASP A 237 19.90 10.35 -1.44
CA ASP A 237 18.53 9.87 -1.49
C ASP A 237 17.54 10.89 -0.88
N ALA A 238 17.98 11.78 0.02
CA ALA A 238 17.15 12.89 0.50
C ALA A 238 16.80 13.86 -0.65
N LYS A 239 17.82 14.31 -1.40
CA LYS A 239 17.61 15.17 -2.55
C LYS A 239 16.78 14.50 -3.63
N ARG A 240 17.10 13.24 -3.99
CA ARG A 240 16.33 12.46 -4.98
C ARG A 240 14.87 12.29 -4.60
N THR A 241 14.58 12.12 -3.29
CA THR A 241 13.22 12.04 -2.78
C THR A 241 12.45 13.32 -3.04
N LEU A 242 13.02 14.48 -2.73
CA LEU A 242 12.40 15.78 -2.99
C LEU A 242 12.26 16.05 -4.49
N ASP A 243 13.29 15.76 -5.28
CA ASP A 243 13.26 15.91 -6.74
C ASP A 243 12.11 15.05 -7.33
N THR A 244 11.93 13.83 -6.85
CA THR A 244 10.80 12.96 -7.25
C THR A 244 9.46 13.58 -6.86
N LEU A 245 9.32 14.09 -5.63
CA LEU A 245 8.09 14.74 -5.19
C LEU A 245 7.76 16.00 -6.00
N TYR A 246 8.77 16.71 -6.47
CA TYR A 246 8.59 17.89 -7.32
C TYR A 246 8.17 17.58 -8.75
N THR A 247 8.29 16.34 -9.21
CA THR A 247 7.72 15.92 -10.51
C THR A 247 6.19 15.82 -10.46
N PHE A 248 5.61 15.68 -9.28
CA PHE A 248 4.16 15.64 -9.13
C PHE A 248 3.57 17.05 -9.22
N ALA A 249 2.39 17.15 -9.81
CA ALA A 249 1.66 18.41 -9.88
C ALA A 249 1.34 18.93 -8.46
N GLY A 250 1.55 20.22 -8.25
CA GLY A 250 1.44 20.85 -6.94
C GLY A 250 0.04 20.78 -6.33
N GLU A 251 -0.99 20.65 -7.16
CA GLU A 251 -2.40 20.48 -6.78
C GLU A 251 -2.80 19.07 -6.38
N LEU A 252 -1.89 18.09 -6.46
CA LEU A 252 -2.16 16.74 -5.97
C LEU A 252 -2.11 16.68 -4.44
N GLY A 253 -2.96 15.87 -3.85
CA GLY A 253 -2.92 15.51 -2.43
C GLY A 253 -2.29 14.14 -2.23
N THR A 254 -1.75 13.88 -1.03
CA THR A 254 -1.38 12.52 -0.61
C THR A 254 -2.60 11.74 -0.16
N SER A 255 -2.49 10.40 -0.05
CA SER A 255 -3.56 9.58 0.51
C SER A 255 -3.94 10.03 1.93
N MET A 256 -2.93 10.35 2.77
CA MET A 256 -3.14 10.80 4.14
C MET A 256 -3.81 12.19 4.20
N TYR A 257 -3.53 13.09 3.25
CA TYR A 257 -4.22 14.36 3.11
C TYR A 257 -5.73 14.15 2.88
N PHE A 258 -6.09 13.25 1.97
CA PHE A 258 -7.50 12.93 1.71
C PHE A 258 -8.16 12.20 2.87
N ASP A 259 -7.45 11.28 3.55
CA ASP A 259 -7.96 10.64 4.76
C ASP A 259 -8.30 11.68 5.84
N ARG A 260 -7.42 12.68 6.02
CA ARG A 260 -7.67 13.77 6.97
C ARG A 260 -8.86 14.65 6.58
N LEU A 261 -8.98 15.04 5.30
CA LEU A 261 -10.13 15.82 4.82
C LEU A 261 -11.44 15.07 5.01
N ALA A 262 -11.41 13.74 4.91
CA ALA A 262 -12.57 12.89 5.16
C ALA A 262 -12.85 12.64 6.66
N GLY A 263 -12.08 13.25 7.58
CA GLY A 263 -12.21 13.00 9.02
C GLY A 263 -11.84 11.57 9.42
N GLY A 264 -11.03 10.89 8.60
CA GLY A 264 -10.63 9.51 8.82
C GLY A 264 -9.37 9.37 9.66
N LYS A 265 -9.18 8.15 10.24
CA LYS A 265 -7.95 7.77 10.92
C LYS A 265 -6.78 7.71 9.94
N LEU A 266 -5.58 8.11 10.38
CA LEU A 266 -4.37 8.22 9.56
C LEU A 266 -3.43 7.03 9.74
N GLU A 267 -2.69 6.65 8.69
CA GLU A 267 -1.72 5.52 8.68
C GLU A 267 -0.31 5.92 9.19
N ILE A 268 -0.26 6.74 10.22
CA ILE A 268 0.97 7.36 10.73
C ILE A 268 1.97 6.37 11.32
N GLU A 269 1.46 5.29 11.94
CA GLU A 269 2.30 4.27 12.59
C GLU A 269 3.11 3.48 11.54
N ALA A 270 2.54 3.23 10.37
CA ALA A 270 3.22 2.53 9.29
C ALA A 270 4.20 3.41 8.51
N LEU A 271 4.20 4.72 8.71
CA LEU A 271 5.08 5.70 8.05
C LEU A 271 6.12 6.24 9.04
N ASN A 272 5.91 7.43 9.59
CA ASN A 272 6.86 8.01 10.55
C ASN A 272 7.00 7.16 11.82
N GLY A 273 5.93 6.49 12.25
CA GLY A 273 5.97 5.52 13.35
C GLY A 273 6.93 4.36 13.10
N ALA A 274 6.95 3.80 11.89
CA ALA A 274 7.89 2.74 11.53
C ALA A 274 9.36 3.21 11.58
N ILE A 275 9.65 4.45 11.16
CA ILE A 275 10.99 5.05 11.25
C ILE A 275 11.39 5.22 12.72
N VAL A 276 10.50 5.75 13.55
CA VAL A 276 10.77 5.95 14.99
C VAL A 276 11.03 4.61 15.68
N THR A 277 10.18 3.62 15.45
CA THR A 277 10.32 2.27 16.05
C THR A 277 11.61 1.58 15.61
N ALA A 278 11.96 1.68 14.32
CA ALA A 278 13.22 1.13 13.82
C ALA A 278 14.43 1.90 14.39
N GLY A 279 14.35 3.23 14.47
CA GLY A 279 15.40 4.06 15.10
C GLY A 279 15.66 3.65 16.55
N GLU A 280 14.61 3.40 17.33
CA GLU A 280 14.72 2.91 18.72
C GLU A 280 15.45 1.57 18.81
N ARG A 281 15.12 0.62 17.92
CA ARG A 281 15.81 -0.70 17.88
C ARG A 281 17.31 -0.58 17.63
N HIS A 282 17.72 0.40 16.83
CA HIS A 282 19.12 0.61 16.44
C HIS A 282 19.83 1.69 17.26
N GLY A 283 19.17 2.30 18.27
CA GLY A 283 19.76 3.39 19.07
C GLY A 283 20.00 4.68 18.24
N ILE A 284 19.27 4.87 17.14
CA ILE A 284 19.36 6.04 16.26
C ILE A 284 18.28 7.05 16.64
N ALA A 285 18.70 8.27 17.00
CA ALA A 285 17.76 9.34 17.35
C ALA A 285 16.95 9.81 16.12
N THR A 286 15.64 9.95 16.29
CA THR A 286 14.72 10.41 15.24
C THR A 286 13.78 11.52 15.77
N PRO A 287 14.33 12.63 16.31
CA PRO A 287 13.53 13.63 17.01
C PRO A 287 12.46 14.29 16.11
N LEU A 288 12.77 14.56 14.84
CA LEU A 288 11.79 15.19 13.92
C LEU A 288 10.71 14.21 13.49
N ASN A 289 11.05 12.98 13.12
CA ASN A 289 10.06 11.95 12.84
C ASN A 289 9.16 11.69 14.06
N ARG A 290 9.70 11.69 15.28
CA ARG A 290 8.95 11.56 16.53
C ARG A 290 8.01 12.75 16.76
N ALA A 291 8.47 13.98 16.51
CA ALA A 291 7.64 15.18 16.62
C ALA A 291 6.46 15.14 15.62
N LEU A 292 6.74 14.81 14.35
CA LEU A 292 5.70 14.64 13.33
C LEU A 292 4.69 13.54 13.71
N LEU A 293 5.19 12.40 14.21
CA LEU A 293 4.35 11.31 14.68
C LEU A 293 3.40 11.75 15.81
N ALA A 294 3.91 12.49 16.79
CA ALA A 294 3.08 12.99 17.90
C ALA A 294 1.98 13.94 17.43
N LEU A 295 2.31 14.89 16.53
CA LEU A 295 1.32 15.82 15.96
C LEU A 295 0.26 15.08 15.13
N LEU A 296 0.67 14.12 14.33
CA LEU A 296 -0.24 13.35 13.50
C LEU A 296 -1.14 12.42 14.32
N ARG A 297 -0.62 11.83 15.43
CA ARG A 297 -1.45 11.08 16.39
C ARG A 297 -2.55 11.97 16.96
N ALA A 298 -2.21 13.17 17.43
CA ALA A 298 -3.19 14.11 17.95
C ALA A 298 -4.27 14.46 16.91
N VAL A 299 -3.89 14.67 15.64
CA VAL A 299 -4.82 14.89 14.54
C VAL A 299 -5.70 13.66 14.28
N SER A 300 -5.10 12.46 14.25
CA SER A 300 -5.81 11.21 13.98
C SER A 300 -6.79 10.84 15.11
N ASP A 301 -6.43 11.12 16.37
CA ASP A 301 -7.28 10.84 17.55
C ASP A 301 -8.47 11.78 17.65
N ALA A 302 -8.39 12.97 17.04
CA ALA A 302 -9.51 13.89 16.90
C ALA A 302 -10.50 13.46 15.80
N ALA A 303 -10.08 12.57 14.88
CA ALA A 303 -10.93 12.07 13.80
C ALA A 303 -12.11 11.27 14.36
N GLY A 304 -13.31 11.54 13.85
CA GLY A 304 -14.55 10.87 14.28
C GLY A 304 -15.14 11.38 15.61
N LYS A 305 -14.55 12.41 16.22
CA LYS A 305 -15.09 13.07 17.42
C LYS A 305 -15.81 14.41 17.11
N ALA A 306 -15.79 14.84 15.84
CA ALA A 306 -16.41 16.07 15.36
C ALA A 306 -17.74 15.78 14.63
#